data_ea02740b0c0b280555c7896e994b5e70
#
_entry.id   ea02740b0c0b280555c7896e994b5e70
#
_cell.length_a   1.000
_cell.length_b   1.000
_cell.length_c   1.000
_cell.angle_alpha   90.00
_cell.angle_beta   90.00
_cell.angle_gamma   90.00
#
_symmetry.space_group_name_H-M   'P 1'
#
loop_
_entity.id
_entity.type
_entity.pdbx_description
1 polymer ?
#
loop_
_entity_poly.entity_id
_entity_poly.type
_entity_poly.pdbx_seq_one_letter_code
_entity_poly.pdbx_strand_id
1 'polypeptide(L)'
;MLYYIFQYLDKAFDVPGAGVFQYITFRSALAFIMSLLIATIYGKKIINFLRNQQVGETVRELGLEGQTQKAGTPTMGGIIIILATLIPVFLLAKLNNIYVILLIITTLWMGTIGFIDDYIKIFKKDKQGLKGIFKVIGQVGLGVIVGSVLYFSPEVTVRKDTLGERVKIENNSNPTKLEEKSTATTIPFLKNNEFDYAEVLSFMGDDYKNYAWLIFIPMVILIITAVSNGANLTDGIDGLAAGTSAISVLTLGLFTFVSGNIIFSDYLNIMYIPNSGEMTIYVSAFVGALVGFLWYNAYPASVFMGDTGSLTIGGIIAVIAISIRKELLIPVLCGIFLAENLSVMIQVSYFKYTKKKYGEGRRVFLMSPLHHHYQKKGYHESKIVTRFWIVGILLAIFSLVSLKLR
;
A
#
# COMPACT_ATOMS: atom_id res chain seq x y z
N MET A 1 16.04 -13.48 -9.02
CA MET A 1 16.88 -14.32 -9.91
C MET A 1 18.29 -13.76 -10.05
N LEU A 2 18.47 -12.54 -10.50
CA LEU A 2 19.81 -11.91 -10.65
C LEU A 2 20.61 -11.91 -9.34
N TYR A 3 19.96 -11.63 -8.20
CA TYR A 3 20.59 -11.70 -6.89
C TYR A 3 21.32 -13.05 -6.68
N TYR A 4 20.66 -14.18 -6.93
CA TYR A 4 21.27 -15.50 -6.72
C TYR A 4 22.36 -15.81 -7.75
N ILE A 5 22.19 -15.37 -9.00
CA ILE A 5 23.19 -15.55 -10.05
C ILE A 5 24.46 -14.78 -9.72
N PHE A 6 24.36 -13.51 -9.38
CA PHE A 6 25.51 -12.69 -9.02
C PHE A 6 26.16 -13.11 -7.71
N GLN A 7 25.37 -13.59 -6.75
CA GLN A 7 25.92 -14.17 -5.52
C GLN A 7 26.75 -15.45 -5.82
N TYR A 8 26.29 -16.28 -6.74
CA TYR A 8 27.05 -17.45 -7.19
C TYR A 8 28.33 -17.05 -7.93
N LEU A 9 28.26 -16.09 -8.87
CA LEU A 9 29.41 -15.60 -9.62
C LEU A 9 30.47 -14.95 -8.72
N ASP A 10 30.04 -14.21 -7.71
CA ASP A 10 30.91 -13.59 -6.71
C ASP A 10 31.67 -14.66 -5.90
N LYS A 11 30.93 -15.69 -5.40
CA LYS A 11 31.52 -16.74 -4.56
C LYS A 11 32.36 -17.76 -5.34
N ALA A 12 31.99 -18.09 -6.57
CA ALA A 12 32.63 -19.17 -7.34
C ALA A 12 33.77 -18.66 -8.24
N PHE A 13 33.68 -17.41 -8.72
CA PHE A 13 34.58 -16.88 -9.74
C PHE A 13 35.20 -15.54 -9.39
N ASP A 14 34.87 -14.94 -8.23
CA ASP A 14 35.35 -13.64 -7.78
C ASP A 14 35.22 -12.55 -8.87
N VAL A 15 34.06 -12.52 -9.55
CA VAL A 15 33.80 -11.61 -10.66
C VAL A 15 33.73 -10.17 -10.16
N PRO A 16 34.58 -9.25 -10.66
CA PRO A 16 34.57 -7.86 -10.23
C PRO A 16 33.19 -7.22 -10.41
N GLY A 17 32.67 -6.63 -9.33
CA GLY A 17 31.34 -5.97 -9.32
C GLY A 17 30.15 -6.89 -9.05
N ALA A 18 30.31 -8.21 -9.03
CA ALA A 18 29.21 -9.13 -8.70
C ALA A 18 28.72 -8.94 -7.24
N GLY A 19 29.63 -8.66 -6.31
CA GLY A 19 29.31 -8.40 -4.90
C GLY A 19 28.40 -7.19 -4.67
N VAL A 20 28.27 -6.26 -5.60
CA VAL A 20 27.39 -5.09 -5.48
C VAL A 20 25.92 -5.50 -5.36
N PHE A 21 25.51 -6.62 -5.95
CA PHE A 21 24.16 -7.15 -5.84
C PHE A 21 23.79 -7.66 -4.42
N GLN A 22 24.76 -7.78 -3.51
CA GLN A 22 24.47 -8.11 -2.12
C GLN A 22 23.89 -6.90 -1.34
N TYR A 23 24.16 -5.66 -1.78
CA TYR A 23 23.66 -4.46 -1.11
C TYR A 23 22.19 -4.17 -1.45
N ILE A 24 21.38 -4.03 -0.40
CA ILE A 24 19.96 -3.69 -0.54
C ILE A 24 19.77 -2.35 -1.27
N THR A 25 20.60 -1.35 -0.95
CA THR A 25 20.53 -0.01 -1.55
C THR A 25 20.74 -0.03 -3.05
N PHE A 26 21.72 -0.78 -3.53
CA PHE A 26 21.97 -0.94 -4.96
C PHE A 26 20.79 -1.62 -5.67
N ARG A 27 20.31 -2.74 -5.12
CA ARG A 27 19.17 -3.48 -5.69
C ARG A 27 17.88 -2.65 -5.67
N SER A 28 17.68 -1.84 -4.63
CA SER A 28 16.52 -0.94 -4.53
C SER A 28 16.56 0.17 -5.58
N ALA A 29 17.72 0.81 -5.77
CA ALA A 29 17.88 1.82 -6.82
C ALA A 29 17.68 1.22 -8.22
N LEU A 30 18.28 0.05 -8.49
CA LEU A 30 18.12 -0.65 -9.77
C LEU A 30 16.66 -1.09 -9.98
N ALA A 31 15.95 -1.58 -8.93
CA ALA A 31 14.55 -1.95 -9.00
C ALA A 31 13.65 -0.77 -9.34
N PHE A 32 13.89 0.40 -8.73
CA PHE A 32 13.19 1.63 -9.04
C PHE A 32 13.36 2.03 -10.50
N ILE A 33 14.62 2.09 -10.98
CA ILE A 33 14.93 2.49 -12.36
C ILE A 33 14.31 1.51 -13.36
N MET A 34 14.47 0.20 -13.14
CA MET A 34 13.89 -0.82 -14.02
C MET A 34 12.37 -0.72 -14.07
N SER A 35 11.73 -0.57 -12.92
CA SER A 35 10.29 -0.44 -12.85
C SER A 35 9.78 0.80 -13.56
N LEU A 36 10.41 1.96 -13.34
CA LEU A 36 10.11 3.21 -14.02
C LEU A 36 10.22 3.06 -15.56
N LEU A 37 11.31 2.46 -16.02
CA LEU A 37 11.52 2.22 -17.45
C LEU A 37 10.52 1.22 -18.05
N ILE A 38 10.19 0.15 -17.32
CA ILE A 38 9.16 -0.81 -17.76
C ILE A 38 7.82 -0.11 -17.90
N ALA A 39 7.40 0.67 -16.89
CA ALA A 39 6.13 1.37 -16.92
C ALA A 39 6.07 2.41 -18.06
N THR A 40 7.14 3.20 -18.27
CA THR A 40 7.15 4.25 -19.30
C THR A 40 7.32 3.70 -20.71
N ILE A 41 8.22 2.73 -20.94
CA ILE A 41 8.51 2.22 -22.30
C ILE A 41 7.42 1.25 -22.76
N TYR A 42 7.06 0.28 -21.91
CA TYR A 42 6.07 -0.74 -22.27
C TYR A 42 4.64 -0.29 -21.99
N GLY A 43 4.41 0.72 -21.15
CA GLY A 43 3.09 1.27 -20.84
C GLY A 43 2.31 1.63 -22.10
N LYS A 44 2.94 2.32 -23.06
CA LYS A 44 2.30 2.68 -24.34
C LYS A 44 1.81 1.46 -25.14
N LYS A 45 2.57 0.36 -25.13
CA LYS A 45 2.18 -0.88 -25.82
C LYS A 45 0.96 -1.50 -25.15
N ILE A 46 0.95 -1.54 -23.81
CA ILE A 46 -0.17 -2.05 -23.02
C ILE A 46 -1.40 -1.18 -23.23
N ILE A 47 -1.27 0.15 -23.20
CA ILE A 47 -2.37 1.09 -23.45
C ILE A 47 -2.98 0.87 -24.83
N ASN A 48 -2.15 0.73 -25.88
CA ASN A 48 -2.65 0.46 -27.23
C ASN A 48 -3.36 -0.89 -27.32
N PHE A 49 -2.84 -1.92 -26.67
CA PHE A 49 -3.50 -3.22 -26.57
C PHE A 49 -4.88 -3.11 -25.89
N LEU A 50 -4.94 -2.44 -24.72
CA LEU A 50 -6.19 -2.21 -24.00
C LEU A 50 -7.19 -1.42 -24.84
N ARG A 51 -6.75 -0.36 -25.53
CA ARG A 51 -7.60 0.45 -26.41
C ARG A 51 -8.19 -0.38 -27.54
N ASN A 52 -7.43 -1.26 -28.13
CA ASN A 52 -7.93 -2.14 -29.21
C ASN A 52 -8.97 -3.15 -28.70
N GLN A 53 -8.90 -3.55 -27.44
CA GLN A 53 -9.84 -4.50 -26.83
C GLN A 53 -11.09 -3.83 -26.24
N GLN A 54 -11.02 -2.54 -25.93
CA GLN A 54 -12.05 -1.80 -25.17
C GLN A 54 -12.85 -0.83 -26.05
N VAL A 55 -13.16 -1.22 -27.28
CA VAL A 55 -13.95 -0.37 -28.19
C VAL A 55 -15.33 -0.09 -27.57
N GLY A 56 -15.57 1.17 -27.20
CA GLY A 56 -16.90 1.66 -26.81
C GLY A 56 -17.17 1.74 -25.30
N GLU A 57 -16.14 1.87 -24.44
CA GLU A 57 -16.39 2.18 -23.03
C GLU A 57 -17.08 3.55 -22.91
N THR A 58 -18.26 3.56 -22.28
CA THR A 58 -19.02 4.79 -22.01
C THR A 58 -18.64 5.34 -20.65
N VAL A 59 -18.05 6.53 -20.63
CA VAL A 59 -17.82 7.28 -19.39
C VAL A 59 -19.15 7.54 -18.67
N ARG A 60 -19.19 7.36 -17.35
CA ARG A 60 -20.39 7.69 -16.55
C ARG A 60 -20.67 9.19 -16.64
N GLU A 61 -21.86 9.57 -17.07
CA GLU A 61 -22.30 10.97 -17.06
C GLU A 61 -22.57 11.42 -15.61
N LEU A 62 -21.62 12.08 -14.99
CA LEU A 62 -21.75 12.64 -13.64
C LEU A 62 -22.13 14.13 -13.68
N GLY A 63 -22.26 14.74 -14.87
CA GLY A 63 -22.52 16.17 -15.06
C GLY A 63 -21.37 17.04 -14.55
N LEU A 64 -20.13 16.59 -14.72
CA LEU A 64 -18.90 17.31 -14.40
C LEU A 64 -18.24 17.85 -15.67
N GLU A 65 -17.60 19.00 -15.61
CA GLU A 65 -16.85 19.57 -16.74
C GLU A 65 -15.68 18.63 -17.12
N GLY A 66 -15.42 18.50 -18.44
CA GLY A 66 -14.32 17.68 -18.98
C GLY A 66 -14.61 16.17 -19.13
N GLN A 67 -15.79 15.68 -18.73
CA GLN A 67 -16.11 14.25 -18.86
C GLN A 67 -16.16 13.76 -20.31
N THR A 68 -16.63 14.59 -21.23
CA THR A 68 -16.68 14.26 -22.66
C THR A 68 -15.29 14.05 -23.26
N GLN A 69 -14.26 14.70 -22.74
CA GLN A 69 -12.87 14.54 -23.17
C GLN A 69 -12.25 13.22 -22.74
N LYS A 70 -12.82 12.58 -21.72
CA LYS A 70 -12.36 11.29 -21.18
C LYS A 70 -12.98 10.08 -21.90
N ALA A 71 -13.95 10.31 -22.80
CA ALA A 71 -14.57 9.26 -23.60
C ALA A 71 -13.51 8.57 -24.48
N GLY A 72 -13.49 7.23 -24.46
CA GLY A 72 -12.53 6.42 -25.23
C GLY A 72 -11.16 6.21 -24.56
N THR A 73 -10.93 6.76 -23.36
CA THR A 73 -9.72 6.42 -22.57
C THR A 73 -9.87 4.99 -22.03
N PRO A 74 -8.90 4.09 -22.31
CA PRO A 74 -8.97 2.72 -21.81
C PRO A 74 -8.77 2.68 -20.29
N THR A 75 -9.42 1.70 -19.64
CA THR A 75 -9.21 1.38 -18.22
C THR A 75 -8.34 0.12 -18.05
N MET A 76 -8.20 -0.44 -16.85
CA MET A 76 -7.30 -1.56 -16.49
C MET A 76 -5.81 -1.21 -16.55
N GLY A 77 -5.45 0.06 -16.46
CA GLY A 77 -4.04 0.50 -16.43
C GLY A 77 -3.24 -0.04 -15.24
N GLY A 78 -3.92 -0.54 -14.20
CA GLY A 78 -3.30 -1.25 -13.09
C GLY A 78 -2.40 -2.41 -13.49
N ILE A 79 -2.64 -3.04 -14.65
CA ILE A 79 -1.77 -4.08 -15.21
C ILE A 79 -0.35 -3.54 -15.43
N ILE A 80 -0.19 -2.28 -15.85
CA ILE A 80 1.12 -1.65 -16.04
C ILE A 80 1.86 -1.60 -14.69
N ILE A 81 1.16 -1.17 -13.63
CA ILE A 81 1.73 -1.07 -12.28
C ILE A 81 2.16 -2.45 -11.78
N ILE A 82 1.29 -3.47 -11.91
CA ILE A 82 1.56 -4.83 -11.47
C ILE A 82 2.79 -5.41 -12.18
N LEU A 83 2.84 -5.34 -13.50
CA LEU A 83 3.97 -5.88 -14.27
C LEU A 83 5.27 -5.11 -14.01
N ALA A 84 5.21 -3.78 -13.97
CA ALA A 84 6.37 -2.94 -13.69
C ALA A 84 6.91 -3.16 -12.27
N THR A 85 6.07 -3.54 -11.31
CA THR A 85 6.51 -3.89 -9.95
C THR A 85 7.09 -5.29 -9.90
N LEU A 86 6.35 -6.29 -10.37
CA LEU A 86 6.72 -7.69 -10.17
C LEU A 86 7.95 -8.11 -10.96
N ILE A 87 8.17 -7.60 -12.19
CA ILE A 87 9.33 -7.99 -13.01
C ILE A 87 10.65 -7.66 -12.29
N PRO A 88 10.90 -6.41 -11.84
CA PRO A 88 12.12 -6.10 -11.08
C PRO A 88 12.21 -6.86 -9.75
N VAL A 89 11.09 -7.07 -9.06
CA VAL A 89 11.06 -7.84 -7.81
C VAL A 89 11.53 -9.27 -8.01
N PHE A 90 11.01 -9.98 -9.01
CA PHE A 90 11.47 -11.34 -9.35
C PHE A 90 12.94 -11.40 -9.74
N LEU A 91 13.47 -10.34 -10.35
CA LEU A 91 14.88 -10.28 -10.75
C LEU A 91 15.81 -9.97 -9.58
N LEU A 92 15.44 -9.04 -8.69
CA LEU A 92 16.37 -8.40 -7.77
C LEU A 92 16.14 -8.72 -6.29
N ALA A 93 14.91 -9.08 -5.88
CA ALA A 93 14.62 -9.41 -4.48
C ALA A 93 15.01 -10.85 -4.12
N LYS A 94 15.20 -11.09 -2.83
CA LYS A 94 15.30 -12.44 -2.26
C LYS A 94 13.91 -13.05 -2.18
N LEU A 95 13.63 -14.00 -3.09
CA LEU A 95 12.31 -14.61 -3.24
C LEU A 95 11.93 -15.58 -2.11
N ASN A 96 12.88 -15.97 -1.27
CA ASN A 96 12.66 -16.77 -0.08
C ASN A 96 12.33 -15.94 1.17
N ASN A 97 12.33 -14.62 1.07
CA ASN A 97 11.97 -13.75 2.17
C ASN A 97 10.45 -13.70 2.35
N ILE A 98 9.98 -13.98 3.57
CA ILE A 98 8.56 -14.09 3.90
C ILE A 98 7.76 -12.81 3.59
N TYR A 99 8.33 -11.65 3.86
CA TYR A 99 7.69 -10.36 3.60
C TYR A 99 7.57 -10.07 2.09
N VAL A 100 8.59 -10.44 1.30
CA VAL A 100 8.56 -10.31 -0.17
C VAL A 100 7.50 -11.24 -0.75
N ILE A 101 7.41 -12.48 -0.25
CA ILE A 101 6.38 -13.45 -0.65
C ILE A 101 4.98 -12.90 -0.37
N LEU A 102 4.74 -12.35 0.84
CA LEU A 102 3.46 -11.75 1.19
C LEU A 102 3.07 -10.60 0.26
N LEU A 103 4.02 -9.73 -0.11
CA LEU A 103 3.77 -8.63 -1.03
C LEU A 103 3.48 -9.10 -2.46
N ILE A 104 4.17 -10.15 -2.94
CA ILE A 104 3.88 -10.78 -4.24
C ILE A 104 2.46 -11.38 -4.22
N ILE A 105 2.12 -12.15 -3.18
CA ILE A 105 0.78 -12.73 -3.01
C ILE A 105 -0.27 -11.62 -2.98
N THR A 106 -0.06 -10.56 -2.21
CA THR A 106 -0.96 -9.41 -2.12
C THR A 106 -1.21 -8.78 -3.50
N THR A 107 -0.14 -8.57 -4.26
CA THR A 107 -0.21 -7.97 -5.60
C THR A 107 -1.04 -8.82 -6.56
N LEU A 108 -0.75 -10.12 -6.60
CA LEU A 108 -1.46 -11.05 -7.48
C LEU A 108 -2.92 -11.25 -7.03
N TRP A 109 -3.15 -11.39 -5.74
CA TRP A 109 -4.49 -11.60 -5.18
C TRP A 109 -5.41 -10.41 -5.43
N MET A 110 -5.00 -9.21 -5.00
CA MET A 110 -5.80 -8.00 -5.18
C MET A 110 -5.88 -7.59 -6.65
N GLY A 111 -4.80 -7.78 -7.41
CA GLY A 111 -4.77 -7.58 -8.85
C GLY A 111 -5.77 -8.45 -9.58
N THR A 112 -5.91 -9.71 -9.19
CA THR A 112 -6.88 -10.65 -9.78
C THR A 112 -8.31 -10.23 -9.46
N ILE A 113 -8.61 -9.83 -8.22
CA ILE A 113 -9.95 -9.35 -7.84
C ILE A 113 -10.33 -8.11 -8.64
N GLY A 114 -9.44 -7.12 -8.71
CA GLY A 114 -9.65 -5.91 -9.48
C GLY A 114 -9.78 -6.19 -10.98
N PHE A 115 -8.95 -7.09 -11.52
CA PHE A 115 -9.02 -7.51 -12.90
C PHE A 115 -10.37 -8.16 -13.25
N ILE A 116 -10.89 -9.03 -12.39
CA ILE A 116 -12.22 -9.65 -12.59
C ILE A 116 -13.30 -8.59 -12.60
N ASP A 117 -13.23 -7.60 -11.70
CA ASP A 117 -14.20 -6.50 -11.66
C ASP A 117 -14.18 -5.68 -12.95
N ASP A 118 -13.01 -5.23 -13.37
CA ASP A 118 -12.84 -4.46 -14.60
C ASP A 118 -13.22 -5.27 -15.83
N TYR A 119 -12.87 -6.57 -15.87
CA TYR A 119 -13.25 -7.48 -16.95
C TYR A 119 -14.78 -7.59 -17.09
N ILE A 120 -15.51 -7.73 -15.99
CA ILE A 120 -16.97 -7.79 -15.99
C ILE A 120 -17.55 -6.47 -16.51
N LYS A 121 -17.05 -5.33 -16.06
CA LYS A 121 -17.50 -4.00 -16.48
C LYS A 121 -17.31 -3.78 -17.98
N ILE A 122 -16.18 -4.20 -18.53
CA ILE A 122 -15.78 -3.90 -19.91
C ILE A 122 -16.32 -4.95 -20.87
N PHE A 123 -15.98 -6.21 -20.68
CA PHE A 123 -16.26 -7.27 -21.66
C PHE A 123 -17.67 -7.84 -21.53
N LYS A 124 -18.24 -7.90 -20.31
CA LYS A 124 -19.63 -8.30 -20.11
C LYS A 124 -20.60 -7.13 -20.16
N LYS A 125 -20.08 -5.87 -20.29
CA LYS A 125 -20.87 -4.63 -20.33
C LYS A 125 -21.80 -4.46 -19.11
N ASP A 126 -21.48 -5.10 -17.99
CA ASP A 126 -22.21 -4.94 -16.75
C ASP A 126 -21.59 -3.78 -15.94
N LYS A 127 -22.26 -2.62 -15.98
CA LYS A 127 -21.80 -1.40 -15.29
C LYS A 127 -21.64 -1.56 -13.77
N GLN A 128 -22.26 -2.58 -13.18
CA GLN A 128 -22.13 -2.84 -11.73
C GLN A 128 -20.82 -3.55 -11.39
N GLY A 129 -20.23 -4.28 -12.34
CA GLY A 129 -19.02 -5.06 -12.13
C GLY A 129 -19.22 -6.19 -11.12
N LEU A 130 -18.18 -6.53 -10.38
CA LEU A 130 -18.22 -7.51 -9.30
C LEU A 130 -19.02 -6.95 -8.12
N LYS A 131 -20.03 -7.68 -7.65
CA LYS A 131 -20.80 -7.26 -6.47
C LYS A 131 -19.88 -6.98 -5.28
N GLY A 132 -20.09 -5.87 -4.57
CA GLY A 132 -19.22 -5.42 -3.48
C GLY A 132 -18.90 -6.48 -2.43
N ILE A 133 -19.86 -7.40 -2.16
CA ILE A 133 -19.65 -8.50 -1.21
C ILE A 133 -18.48 -9.43 -1.62
N PHE A 134 -18.30 -9.72 -2.91
CA PHE A 134 -17.20 -10.57 -3.37
C PHE A 134 -15.85 -9.86 -3.26
N LYS A 135 -15.80 -8.53 -3.45
CA LYS A 135 -14.59 -7.72 -3.20
C LYS A 135 -14.20 -7.80 -1.73
N VAL A 136 -15.18 -7.64 -0.83
CA VAL A 136 -14.96 -7.73 0.61
C VAL A 136 -14.50 -9.15 1.01
N ILE A 137 -15.14 -10.20 0.49
CA ILE A 137 -14.70 -11.59 0.75
C ILE A 137 -13.24 -11.79 0.31
N GLY A 138 -12.86 -11.26 -0.85
CA GLY A 138 -11.47 -11.33 -1.31
C GLY A 138 -10.50 -10.57 -0.41
N GLN A 139 -10.89 -9.38 0.09
CA GLN A 139 -10.09 -8.59 1.02
C GLN A 139 -9.95 -9.30 2.38
N VAL A 140 -11.03 -9.90 2.88
CA VAL A 140 -11.03 -10.72 4.10
C VAL A 140 -10.10 -11.93 3.91
N GLY A 141 -10.20 -12.64 2.76
CA GLY A 141 -9.35 -13.79 2.46
C GLY A 141 -7.86 -13.42 2.48
N LEU A 142 -7.48 -12.29 1.85
CA LEU A 142 -6.12 -11.79 1.93
C LEU A 142 -5.72 -11.45 3.37
N GLY A 143 -6.61 -10.80 4.13
CA GLY A 143 -6.35 -10.43 5.51
C GLY A 143 -6.12 -11.63 6.42
N VAL A 144 -6.87 -12.73 6.20
CA VAL A 144 -6.64 -14.01 6.91
C VAL A 144 -5.26 -14.58 6.54
N ILE A 145 -4.90 -14.61 5.26
CA ILE A 145 -3.59 -15.11 4.81
C ILE A 145 -2.46 -14.30 5.44
N VAL A 146 -2.48 -12.97 5.28
CA VAL A 146 -1.44 -12.07 5.78
C VAL A 146 -1.37 -12.12 7.30
N GLY A 147 -2.50 -12.00 7.99
CA GLY A 147 -2.55 -12.04 9.46
C GLY A 147 -2.05 -13.36 10.03
N SER A 148 -2.45 -14.49 9.42
CA SER A 148 -1.99 -15.81 9.85
C SER A 148 -0.49 -15.99 9.62
N VAL A 149 0.04 -15.60 8.47
CA VAL A 149 1.49 -15.71 8.21
C VAL A 149 2.29 -14.83 9.17
N LEU A 150 1.88 -13.56 9.37
CA LEU A 150 2.58 -12.65 10.27
C LEU A 150 2.52 -13.06 11.75
N TYR A 151 1.47 -13.80 12.15
CA TYR A 151 1.33 -14.27 13.52
C TYR A 151 2.01 -15.62 13.74
N PHE A 152 1.78 -16.60 12.86
CA PHE A 152 2.21 -17.99 13.11
C PHE A 152 3.61 -18.32 12.54
N SER A 153 4.09 -17.59 11.52
CA SER A 153 5.42 -17.89 10.93
C SER A 153 6.54 -17.65 11.93
N PRO A 154 7.47 -18.60 12.10
CA PRO A 154 8.64 -18.43 12.95
C PRO A 154 9.64 -17.39 12.44
N GLU A 155 9.58 -17.05 11.15
CA GLU A 155 10.48 -16.08 10.52
C GLU A 155 10.09 -14.63 10.80
N VAL A 156 8.89 -14.40 11.36
CA VAL A 156 8.38 -13.07 11.72
C VAL A 156 8.65 -12.82 13.19
N THR A 157 9.73 -12.09 13.46
CA THR A 157 10.18 -11.72 14.80
C THR A 157 10.38 -10.20 14.89
N VAL A 158 10.39 -9.68 16.09
CA VAL A 158 10.77 -8.31 16.41
C VAL A 158 11.81 -8.32 17.51
N ARG A 159 12.68 -7.32 17.54
CA ARG A 159 13.60 -7.14 18.65
C ARG A 159 12.93 -6.28 19.72
N LYS A 160 12.77 -6.83 20.91
CA LYS A 160 12.37 -6.08 22.11
C LYS A 160 13.61 -5.45 22.73
N ASP A 161 13.71 -4.13 22.72
CA ASP A 161 14.73 -3.40 23.48
C ASP A 161 14.24 -3.21 24.91
N THR A 162 14.68 -4.05 25.82
CA THR A 162 14.59 -3.75 27.25
C THR A 162 15.65 -2.71 27.58
N LEU A 163 15.23 -1.51 27.95
CA LEU A 163 16.08 -0.35 28.30
C LEU A 163 17.17 -0.67 29.41
N GLY A 164 17.05 -1.81 30.10
CA GLY A 164 18.01 -2.27 31.09
C GLY A 164 19.12 -3.19 30.57
N GLU A 165 19.02 -3.70 29.35
CA GLU A 165 19.97 -4.68 28.79
C GLU A 165 20.94 -4.09 27.75
N ARG A 166 20.78 -2.82 27.35
CA ARG A 166 21.75 -2.13 26.48
C ARG A 166 23.18 -2.16 27.01
N VAL A 167 23.34 -2.17 28.33
CA VAL A 167 24.65 -2.24 28.99
C VAL A 167 25.24 -3.66 29.01
N LYS A 168 24.42 -4.72 28.82
CA LYS A 168 24.88 -6.12 28.85
C LYS A 168 25.26 -6.68 27.47
N ILE A 169 24.89 -6.00 26.39
CA ILE A 169 25.12 -6.46 25.00
C ILE A 169 26.60 -6.32 24.61
N GLU A 170 27.36 -5.40 25.18
CA GLU A 170 28.81 -5.29 24.92
C GLU A 170 29.63 -6.53 25.35
N ASN A 171 29.06 -7.40 26.18
CA ASN A 171 29.79 -8.55 26.76
C ASN A 171 29.23 -9.93 26.34
N ASN A 172 28.17 -10.06 25.53
CA ASN A 172 27.62 -11.37 25.14
C ASN A 172 27.49 -11.52 23.64
N SER A 173 28.27 -12.42 23.08
CA SER A 173 28.48 -12.73 21.67
C SER A 173 27.36 -13.52 20.98
N ASN A 174 26.09 -13.45 21.42
CA ASN A 174 24.98 -14.13 20.80
C ASN A 174 23.79 -13.17 20.51
N PRO A 175 23.74 -12.53 19.32
CA PRO A 175 22.64 -11.62 18.95
C PRO A 175 21.29 -12.32 18.76
N THR A 176 21.25 -13.64 18.62
CA THR A 176 20.03 -14.45 18.34
C THR A 176 19.06 -14.60 19.51
N LYS A 177 19.43 -14.21 20.74
CA LYS A 177 18.59 -14.34 21.94
C LYS A 177 17.62 -13.18 22.20
N LEU A 178 17.62 -12.14 21.35
CA LEU A 178 16.82 -10.93 21.54
C LEU A 178 15.64 -10.81 20.58
N GLU A 179 15.47 -11.79 19.66
CA GLU A 179 14.38 -11.80 18.70
C GLU A 179 13.22 -12.64 19.23
N GLU A 180 12.10 -11.97 19.49
CA GLU A 180 10.89 -12.60 20.04
C GLU A 180 9.71 -12.41 19.08
N LYS A 181 8.75 -13.33 19.14
CA LYS A 181 7.44 -13.13 18.54
C LYS A 181 6.68 -12.08 19.35
N SER A 182 6.19 -11.05 18.69
CA SER A 182 5.39 -10.01 19.33
C SER A 182 4.28 -9.57 18.39
N THR A 183 3.12 -9.25 18.96
CA THR A 183 2.02 -8.56 18.29
C THR A 183 2.06 -7.05 18.52
N ALA A 184 3.14 -6.54 19.12
CA ALA A 184 3.29 -5.12 19.38
C ALA A 184 3.37 -4.31 18.09
N THR A 185 2.72 -3.16 18.09
CA THR A 185 2.73 -2.16 17.02
C THR A 185 3.07 -0.79 17.57
N THR A 186 3.57 0.09 16.71
CA THR A 186 3.94 1.44 17.12
C THR A 186 2.72 2.35 17.14
N ILE A 187 2.48 3.04 18.28
CA ILE A 187 1.50 4.12 18.36
C ILE A 187 2.21 5.44 18.08
N PRO A 188 1.80 6.21 17.07
CA PRO A 188 2.36 7.52 16.83
C PRO A 188 2.03 8.49 17.97
N PHE A 189 2.94 9.43 18.26
CA PHE A 189 2.78 10.55 19.22
C PHE A 189 2.75 10.20 20.72
N LEU A 190 2.86 8.95 21.12
CA LEU A 190 2.87 8.56 22.54
C LEU A 190 4.26 8.16 23.01
N LYS A 191 4.58 8.51 24.26
CA LYS A 191 5.80 8.05 24.95
C LYS A 191 5.67 6.55 25.25
N ASN A 192 6.73 5.77 25.07
CA ASN A 192 6.74 4.30 25.13
C ASN A 192 5.83 3.60 24.10
N ASN A 193 5.55 4.23 23.10
CA ASN A 193 4.70 4.13 21.93
C ASN A 193 4.54 2.73 21.28
N GLU A 194 4.55 1.68 22.04
CA GLU A 194 4.20 0.33 21.62
C GLU A 194 2.86 -0.07 22.22
N PHE A 195 2.00 -0.61 21.38
CA PHE A 195 0.74 -1.23 21.76
C PHE A 195 0.79 -2.69 21.39
N ASP A 196 0.69 -3.58 22.36
CA ASP A 196 0.67 -5.01 22.11
C ASP A 196 -0.79 -5.50 22.10
N TYR A 197 -1.21 -6.08 20.98
CA TYR A 197 -2.55 -6.68 20.87
C TYR A 197 -2.77 -7.80 21.90
N ALA A 198 -1.70 -8.46 22.37
CA ALA A 198 -1.78 -9.46 23.43
C ALA A 198 -2.17 -8.85 24.78
N GLU A 199 -1.81 -7.59 25.06
CA GLU A 199 -2.16 -6.91 26.30
C GLU A 199 -3.67 -6.64 26.43
N VAL A 200 -4.38 -6.53 25.29
CA VAL A 200 -5.84 -6.38 25.31
C VAL A 200 -6.53 -7.58 25.96
N LEU A 201 -5.91 -8.75 25.93
CA LEU A 201 -6.45 -9.97 26.55
C LEU A 201 -5.96 -10.19 27.99
N SER A 202 -5.02 -9.38 28.47
CA SER A 202 -4.42 -9.54 29.82
C SER A 202 -5.43 -9.42 30.96
N PHE A 203 -6.55 -8.68 30.73
CA PHE A 203 -7.64 -8.58 31.72
C PHE A 203 -8.35 -9.92 32.00
N MET A 204 -8.22 -10.90 31.07
CA MET A 204 -8.79 -12.24 31.20
C MET A 204 -7.84 -13.23 31.88
N GLY A 205 -6.54 -12.87 32.03
CA GLY A 205 -5.47 -13.68 32.59
C GLY A 205 -4.28 -13.84 31.63
N ASP A 206 -3.10 -14.18 32.17
CA ASP A 206 -1.88 -14.27 31.34
C ASP A 206 -1.93 -15.40 30.30
N ASP A 207 -2.63 -16.48 30.55
CA ASP A 207 -2.79 -17.59 29.62
C ASP A 207 -3.50 -17.19 28.32
N TYR A 208 -4.35 -16.15 28.37
CA TYR A 208 -5.09 -15.68 27.22
C TYR A 208 -4.25 -14.89 26.20
N LYS A 209 -3.03 -14.49 26.57
CA LYS A 209 -2.09 -13.81 25.64
C LYS A 209 -1.79 -14.69 24.42
N ASN A 210 -1.80 -16.01 24.57
CA ASN A 210 -1.61 -16.96 23.46
C ASN A 210 -2.74 -16.89 22.39
N TYR A 211 -3.87 -16.28 22.71
CA TYR A 211 -4.99 -16.09 21.79
C TYR A 211 -5.00 -14.70 21.13
N ALA A 212 -3.90 -13.94 21.19
CA ALA A 212 -3.79 -12.61 20.59
C ALA A 212 -4.12 -12.58 19.09
N TRP A 213 -3.99 -13.71 18.39
CA TRP A 213 -4.41 -13.84 16.99
C TRP A 213 -5.90 -13.55 16.77
N LEU A 214 -6.75 -13.74 17.77
CA LEU A 214 -8.19 -13.43 17.72
C LEU A 214 -8.45 -11.91 17.59
N ILE A 215 -7.50 -11.08 17.99
CA ILE A 215 -7.57 -9.61 17.84
C ILE A 215 -6.72 -9.18 16.64
N PHE A 216 -5.51 -9.72 16.50
CA PHE A 216 -4.56 -9.32 15.48
C PHE A 216 -5.08 -9.60 14.06
N ILE A 217 -5.59 -10.81 13.78
CA ILE A 217 -6.08 -11.17 12.43
C ILE A 217 -7.29 -10.31 12.02
N PRO A 218 -8.34 -10.12 12.83
CA PRO A 218 -9.42 -9.18 12.51
C PRO A 218 -8.95 -7.75 12.28
N MET A 219 -7.95 -7.27 13.02
CA MET A 219 -7.37 -5.95 12.80
C MET A 219 -6.66 -5.86 11.44
N VAL A 220 -5.88 -6.87 11.07
CA VAL A 220 -5.25 -6.97 9.74
C VAL A 220 -6.31 -6.95 8.63
N ILE A 221 -7.40 -7.72 8.78
CA ILE A 221 -8.53 -7.73 7.83
C ILE A 221 -9.15 -6.34 7.71
N LEU A 222 -9.42 -5.68 8.83
CA LEU A 222 -9.99 -4.34 8.86
C LEU A 222 -9.11 -3.34 8.11
N ILE A 223 -7.79 -3.35 8.37
CA ILE A 223 -6.84 -2.42 7.76
C ILE A 223 -6.74 -2.66 6.25
N ILE A 224 -6.56 -3.91 5.80
CA ILE A 224 -6.50 -4.24 4.38
C ILE A 224 -7.78 -3.81 3.67
N THR A 225 -8.95 -4.08 4.26
CA THR A 225 -10.23 -3.70 3.69
C THR A 225 -10.39 -2.18 3.62
N ALA A 226 -10.06 -1.47 4.70
CA ALA A 226 -10.19 -0.01 4.77
C ALA A 226 -9.28 0.70 3.77
N VAL A 227 -8.00 0.33 3.71
CA VAL A 227 -7.01 0.97 2.84
C VAL A 227 -7.27 0.65 1.38
N SER A 228 -7.62 -0.61 1.07
CA SER A 228 -7.93 -1.03 -0.30
C SER A 228 -9.16 -0.30 -0.86
N ASN A 229 -10.23 -0.19 -0.08
CA ASN A 229 -11.40 0.57 -0.50
C ASN A 229 -11.12 2.08 -0.53
N GLY A 230 -10.25 2.60 0.37
CA GLY A 230 -9.82 3.99 0.36
C GLY A 230 -9.06 4.37 -0.89
N ALA A 231 -8.12 3.55 -1.31
CA ALA A 231 -7.40 3.74 -2.56
C ALA A 231 -8.34 3.68 -3.77
N ASN A 232 -9.29 2.75 -3.77
CA ASN A 232 -10.28 2.61 -4.83
C ASN A 232 -11.23 3.82 -4.93
N LEU A 233 -11.71 4.36 -3.81
CA LEU A 233 -12.53 5.57 -3.80
C LEU A 233 -11.75 6.83 -4.20
N THR A 234 -10.43 6.84 -4.00
CA THR A 234 -9.55 7.95 -4.38
C THR A 234 -9.25 7.96 -5.88
N ASP A 235 -9.44 6.82 -6.58
CA ASP A 235 -9.22 6.70 -8.03
C ASP A 235 -10.41 7.26 -8.84
N GLY A 236 -10.74 8.53 -8.60
CA GLY A 236 -11.86 9.21 -9.28
C GLY A 236 -11.46 10.31 -10.25
N ILE A 237 -10.21 10.80 -10.18
CA ILE A 237 -9.66 11.82 -11.06
C ILE A 237 -8.21 11.52 -11.43
N ASP A 238 -7.79 12.02 -12.61
CA ASP A 238 -6.51 11.70 -13.26
C ASP A 238 -5.30 12.00 -12.36
N GLY A 239 -4.50 10.97 -12.04
CA GLY A 239 -3.29 11.09 -11.25
C GLY A 239 -3.46 11.18 -9.74
N LEU A 240 -4.69 11.28 -9.21
CA LEU A 240 -4.89 11.46 -7.77
C LEU A 240 -4.44 10.23 -6.99
N ALA A 241 -5.01 9.06 -7.29
CA ALA A 241 -4.70 7.83 -6.56
C ALA A 241 -3.23 7.41 -6.73
N ALA A 242 -2.70 7.44 -7.95
CA ALA A 242 -1.32 7.07 -8.22
C ALA A 242 -0.32 7.98 -7.50
N GLY A 243 -0.53 9.30 -7.53
CA GLY A 243 0.40 10.26 -6.91
C GLY A 243 0.36 10.25 -5.39
N THR A 244 -0.84 10.24 -4.78
CA THR A 244 -0.96 10.14 -3.32
C THR A 244 -0.42 8.81 -2.80
N SER A 245 -0.63 7.72 -3.54
CA SER A 245 -0.04 6.41 -3.23
C SER A 245 1.48 6.42 -3.32
N ALA A 246 2.06 7.03 -4.35
CA ALA A 246 3.52 7.12 -4.50
C ALA A 246 4.17 7.83 -3.30
N ILE A 247 3.56 8.92 -2.82
CA ILE A 247 4.00 9.66 -1.63
C ILE A 247 3.95 8.76 -0.37
N SER A 248 2.81 8.10 -0.16
CA SER A 248 2.63 7.21 1.01
C SER A 248 3.57 6.01 0.97
N VAL A 249 3.72 5.38 -0.19
CA VAL A 249 4.60 4.20 -0.38
C VAL A 249 6.06 4.57 -0.22
N LEU A 250 6.50 5.74 -0.72
CA LEU A 250 7.87 6.23 -0.52
C LEU A 250 8.18 6.39 0.97
N THR A 251 7.24 6.95 1.74
CA THR A 251 7.37 7.10 3.19
C THR A 251 7.45 5.75 3.91
N LEU A 252 6.58 4.80 3.53
CA LEU A 252 6.65 3.42 4.05
C LEU A 252 7.97 2.74 3.66
N GLY A 253 8.52 3.06 2.49
CA GLY A 253 9.83 2.57 2.04
C GLY A 253 10.97 3.03 2.96
N LEU A 254 10.95 4.28 3.38
CA LEU A 254 11.90 4.80 4.36
C LEU A 254 11.76 4.06 5.70
N PHE A 255 10.53 3.86 6.18
CA PHE A 255 10.30 3.10 7.41
C PHE A 255 10.76 1.65 7.28
N THR A 256 10.51 1.00 6.15
CA THR A 256 10.94 -0.37 5.86
C THR A 256 12.46 -0.49 5.90
N PHE A 257 13.16 0.44 5.25
CA PHE A 257 14.62 0.48 5.22
C PHE A 257 15.21 0.68 6.63
N VAL A 258 14.65 1.63 7.40
CA VAL A 258 15.12 1.95 8.73
C VAL A 258 14.80 0.82 9.73
N SER A 259 13.58 0.27 9.72
CA SER A 259 13.19 -0.85 10.59
C SER A 259 13.94 -2.14 10.28
N GLY A 260 14.42 -2.31 9.04
CA GLY A 260 15.23 -3.46 8.62
C GLY A 260 16.73 -3.31 8.86
N ASN A 261 17.20 -2.20 9.43
CA ASN A 261 18.60 -1.92 9.71
C ASN A 261 18.81 -1.64 11.18
N ILE A 262 19.62 -2.46 11.85
CA ILE A 262 19.83 -2.39 13.31
C ILE A 262 20.41 -1.04 13.76
N ILE A 263 21.33 -0.45 12.98
CA ILE A 263 21.98 0.82 13.33
C ILE A 263 20.97 1.97 13.26
N PHE A 264 20.17 2.02 12.18
CA PHE A 264 19.18 3.07 12.02
C PHE A 264 17.99 2.91 12.96
N SER A 265 17.56 1.68 13.25
CA SER A 265 16.48 1.43 14.20
C SER A 265 16.88 1.84 15.60
N ASP A 266 18.11 1.52 16.03
CA ASP A 266 18.65 1.94 17.33
C ASP A 266 18.80 3.48 17.41
N TYR A 267 19.37 4.11 16.37
CA TYR A 267 19.53 5.58 16.33
C TYR A 267 18.20 6.33 16.40
N LEU A 268 17.17 5.83 15.69
CA LEU A 268 15.85 6.44 15.67
C LEU A 268 14.96 5.94 16.80
N ASN A 269 15.42 4.98 17.59
CA ASN A 269 14.66 4.32 18.65
C ASN A 269 13.31 3.76 18.15
N ILE A 270 13.32 3.04 17.05
CA ILE A 270 12.17 2.35 16.47
C ILE A 270 12.38 0.84 16.51
N MET A 271 11.27 0.10 16.44
CA MET A 271 11.28 -1.35 16.44
C MET A 271 12.14 -1.91 15.28
N TYR A 272 13.16 -2.71 15.60
CA TYR A 272 13.93 -3.45 14.61
C TYR A 272 13.16 -4.73 14.23
N ILE A 273 12.96 -4.92 12.92
CA ILE A 273 12.26 -6.06 12.37
C ILE A 273 13.23 -6.81 11.45
N PRO A 274 13.73 -7.97 11.87
CA PRO A 274 14.65 -8.79 11.09
C PRO A 274 14.07 -9.10 9.69
N ASN A 275 14.94 -9.14 8.70
CA ASN A 275 14.59 -9.45 7.31
C ASN A 275 13.63 -8.46 6.61
N SER A 276 13.04 -7.48 7.29
CA SER A 276 12.14 -6.50 6.67
C SER A 276 12.85 -5.60 5.63
N GLY A 277 14.17 -5.44 5.75
CA GLY A 277 14.97 -4.65 4.80
C GLY A 277 14.85 -5.09 3.34
N GLU A 278 14.58 -6.37 3.05
CA GLU A 278 14.36 -6.86 1.68
C GLU A 278 13.08 -6.29 1.04
N MET A 279 12.06 -5.92 1.84
CA MET A 279 10.88 -5.23 1.32
C MET A 279 11.23 -3.89 0.67
N THR A 280 12.35 -3.25 1.04
CA THR A 280 12.77 -1.98 0.43
C THR A 280 12.95 -2.11 -1.08
N ILE A 281 13.39 -3.28 -1.57
CA ILE A 281 13.53 -3.54 -3.00
C ILE A 281 12.15 -3.60 -3.68
N TYR A 282 11.20 -4.29 -3.05
CA TYR A 282 9.83 -4.34 -3.53
C TYR A 282 9.19 -2.95 -3.54
N VAL A 283 9.31 -2.20 -2.45
CA VAL A 283 8.76 -0.85 -2.29
C VAL A 283 9.36 0.10 -3.32
N SER A 284 10.68 0.02 -3.57
CA SER A 284 11.36 0.83 -4.59
C SER A 284 10.83 0.52 -5.99
N ALA A 285 10.65 -0.76 -6.34
CA ALA A 285 10.03 -1.14 -7.61
C ALA A 285 8.60 -0.61 -7.71
N PHE A 286 7.82 -0.69 -6.63
CA PHE A 286 6.44 -0.22 -6.62
C PHE A 286 6.33 1.30 -6.75
N VAL A 287 7.20 2.08 -6.09
CA VAL A 287 7.28 3.54 -6.29
C VAL A 287 7.64 3.86 -7.73
N GLY A 288 8.64 3.17 -8.31
CA GLY A 288 9.02 3.32 -9.71
C GLY A 288 7.87 3.04 -10.68
N ALA A 289 7.05 2.00 -10.38
CA ALA A 289 5.86 1.66 -11.17
C ALA A 289 4.79 2.75 -11.09
N LEU A 290 4.52 3.28 -9.89
CA LEU A 290 3.54 4.35 -9.68
C LEU A 290 3.95 5.65 -10.38
N VAL A 291 5.21 6.04 -10.25
CA VAL A 291 5.76 7.23 -10.93
C VAL A 291 5.75 7.05 -12.45
N GLY A 292 6.14 5.85 -12.93
CA GLY A 292 6.08 5.53 -14.36
C GLY A 292 4.66 5.47 -14.90
N PHE A 293 3.69 5.02 -14.11
CA PHE A 293 2.28 5.03 -14.46
C PHE A 293 1.71 6.45 -14.56
N LEU A 294 2.14 7.37 -13.68
CA LEU A 294 1.75 8.78 -13.74
C LEU A 294 2.12 9.45 -15.06
N TRP A 295 3.12 8.97 -15.79
CA TRP A 295 3.45 9.46 -17.13
C TRP A 295 2.27 9.40 -18.09
N TYR A 296 1.40 8.42 -17.91
CA TYR A 296 0.21 8.22 -18.74
C TYR A 296 -1.11 8.58 -18.04
N ASN A 297 -1.13 8.56 -16.71
CA ASN A 297 -2.33 8.79 -15.93
C ASN A 297 -2.47 10.24 -15.44
N ALA A 298 -1.42 11.09 -15.55
CA ALA A 298 -1.54 12.52 -15.27
C ALA A 298 -2.53 13.19 -16.26
N TYR A 299 -3.23 14.22 -15.78
CA TYR A 299 -4.23 14.94 -16.58
C TYR A 299 -3.63 15.59 -17.85
N PRO A 300 -4.22 15.44 -19.07
CA PRO A 300 -5.32 14.51 -19.38
C PRO A 300 -4.85 13.06 -19.53
N ALA A 301 -5.49 12.14 -18.79
CA ALA A 301 -5.04 10.76 -18.73
C ALA A 301 -5.20 10.00 -20.05
N SER A 302 -4.17 9.26 -20.44
CA SER A 302 -4.18 8.35 -21.58
C SER A 302 -4.69 6.93 -21.23
N VAL A 303 -4.78 6.63 -19.91
CA VAL A 303 -5.26 5.36 -19.36
C VAL A 303 -5.76 5.58 -17.93
N PHE A 304 -6.88 4.96 -17.58
CA PHE A 304 -7.39 4.90 -16.22
C PHE A 304 -6.84 3.66 -15.51
N MET A 305 -6.61 3.81 -14.20
CA MET A 305 -6.06 2.74 -13.36
C MET A 305 -7.01 1.54 -13.28
N GLY A 306 -8.29 1.79 -13.01
CA GLY A 306 -9.31 0.78 -12.78
C GLY A 306 -9.16 0.11 -11.41
N ASP A 307 -10.13 -0.78 -11.11
CA ASP A 307 -10.12 -1.56 -9.87
C ASP A 307 -8.92 -2.51 -9.79
N THR A 308 -8.41 -2.95 -10.96
CA THR A 308 -7.16 -3.74 -11.09
C THR A 308 -5.98 -3.04 -10.40
N GLY A 309 -5.84 -1.73 -10.56
CA GLY A 309 -4.75 -0.97 -9.95
C GLY A 309 -5.09 -0.49 -8.55
N SER A 310 -6.23 0.16 -8.37
CA SER A 310 -6.57 0.85 -7.14
C SER A 310 -6.72 -0.09 -5.93
N LEU A 311 -7.39 -1.24 -6.10
CA LEU A 311 -7.48 -2.26 -5.05
C LEU A 311 -6.12 -2.85 -4.71
N THR A 312 -5.29 -3.10 -5.72
CA THR A 312 -3.93 -3.63 -5.56
C THR A 312 -3.04 -2.67 -4.77
N ILE A 313 -3.05 -1.39 -5.13
CA ILE A 313 -2.28 -0.35 -4.45
C ILE A 313 -2.65 -0.29 -2.96
N GLY A 314 -3.94 -0.23 -2.66
CA GLY A 314 -4.38 -0.15 -1.27
C GLY A 314 -4.03 -1.40 -0.46
N GLY A 315 -4.16 -2.60 -1.06
CA GLY A 315 -3.73 -3.85 -0.44
C GLY A 315 -2.22 -3.88 -0.13
N ILE A 316 -1.38 -3.47 -1.09
CA ILE A 316 0.07 -3.40 -0.92
C ILE A 316 0.45 -2.41 0.20
N ILE A 317 -0.13 -1.20 0.21
CA ILE A 317 0.12 -0.19 1.25
C ILE A 317 -0.21 -0.75 2.63
N ALA A 318 -1.37 -1.38 2.78
CA ALA A 318 -1.79 -1.99 4.04
C ALA A 318 -0.80 -3.07 4.50
N VAL A 319 -0.43 -4.00 3.62
CA VAL A 319 0.46 -5.12 3.97
C VAL A 319 1.87 -4.63 4.30
N ILE A 320 2.42 -3.63 3.61
CA ILE A 320 3.70 -3.02 3.98
C ILE A 320 3.63 -2.45 5.40
N ALA A 321 2.63 -1.63 5.70
CA ALA A 321 2.49 -0.97 6.99
C ALA A 321 2.34 -1.96 8.15
N ILE A 322 1.52 -3.02 7.96
CA ILE A 322 1.35 -4.09 8.95
C ILE A 322 2.65 -4.87 9.15
N SER A 323 3.35 -5.20 8.06
CA SER A 323 4.62 -5.95 8.12
C SER A 323 5.71 -5.22 8.90
N ILE A 324 5.74 -3.89 8.85
CA ILE A 324 6.70 -3.05 9.61
C ILE A 324 6.13 -2.52 10.93
N ARG A 325 4.99 -3.04 11.39
CA ARG A 325 4.35 -2.64 12.65
C ARG A 325 4.08 -1.12 12.74
N LYS A 326 3.59 -0.54 11.64
CA LYS A 326 3.24 0.88 11.51
C LYS A 326 1.80 1.08 11.04
N GLU A 327 0.95 0.08 11.22
CA GLU A 327 -0.43 0.10 10.78
C GLU A 327 -1.26 1.20 11.45
N LEU A 328 -0.97 1.56 12.70
CA LEU A 328 -1.66 2.65 13.40
C LEU A 328 -1.28 4.04 12.87
N LEU A 329 -0.22 4.13 12.05
CA LEU A 329 0.16 5.36 11.35
C LEU A 329 -0.62 5.57 10.05
N ILE A 330 -1.26 4.53 9.50
CA ILE A 330 -2.02 4.60 8.23
C ILE A 330 -3.06 5.73 8.21
N PRO A 331 -3.88 5.95 9.26
CA PRO A 331 -4.87 7.02 9.25
C PRO A 331 -4.25 8.40 9.03
N VAL A 332 -3.01 8.62 9.46
CA VAL A 332 -2.26 9.85 9.24
C VAL A 332 -1.61 9.84 7.86
N LEU A 333 -0.78 8.85 7.56
CA LEU A 333 -0.02 8.75 6.31
C LEU A 333 -0.93 8.68 5.08
N CYS A 334 -1.98 7.87 5.14
CA CYS A 334 -3.00 7.74 4.10
C CYS A 334 -4.24 8.60 4.41
N GLY A 335 -4.07 9.75 5.06
CA GLY A 335 -5.16 10.64 5.46
C GLY A 335 -6.01 11.13 4.29
N ILE A 336 -5.46 11.18 3.07
CA ILE A 336 -6.23 11.43 1.85
C ILE A 336 -7.26 10.32 1.64
N PHE A 337 -6.86 9.04 1.68
CA PHE A 337 -7.79 7.90 1.53
C PHE A 337 -8.83 7.89 2.63
N LEU A 338 -8.42 8.23 3.86
CA LEU A 338 -9.34 8.34 4.99
C LEU A 338 -10.38 9.45 4.75
N ALA A 339 -9.96 10.65 4.31
CA ALA A 339 -10.84 11.76 4.03
C ALA A 339 -11.85 11.44 2.91
N GLU A 340 -11.39 10.80 1.83
CA GLU A 340 -12.25 10.35 0.74
C GLU A 340 -13.30 9.35 1.23
N ASN A 341 -12.88 8.31 1.97
CA ASN A 341 -13.79 7.33 2.57
C ASN A 341 -14.81 7.98 3.52
N LEU A 342 -14.33 8.80 4.47
CA LEU A 342 -15.19 9.48 5.45
C LEU A 342 -16.21 10.39 4.76
N SER A 343 -15.81 11.08 3.69
CA SER A 343 -16.75 11.94 2.93
C SER A 343 -17.93 11.15 2.36
N VAL A 344 -17.67 9.93 1.85
CA VAL A 344 -18.72 9.04 1.35
C VAL A 344 -19.58 8.50 2.48
N MET A 345 -18.97 8.04 3.58
CA MET A 345 -19.69 7.51 4.73
C MET A 345 -20.62 8.55 5.35
N ILE A 346 -20.11 9.79 5.56
CA ILE A 346 -20.90 10.92 6.10
C ILE A 346 -22.04 11.24 5.13
N GLN A 347 -21.76 11.38 3.84
CA GLN A 347 -22.78 11.72 2.84
C GLN A 347 -23.89 10.69 2.80
N VAL A 348 -23.56 9.41 2.73
CA VAL A 348 -24.55 8.31 2.62
C VAL A 348 -25.36 8.20 3.92
N SER A 349 -24.71 8.27 5.07
CA SER A 349 -25.37 8.16 6.39
C SER A 349 -26.34 9.33 6.62
N TYR A 350 -25.87 10.57 6.34
CA TYR A 350 -26.69 11.76 6.51
C TYR A 350 -27.88 11.78 5.54
N PHE A 351 -27.65 11.37 4.27
CA PHE A 351 -28.70 11.29 3.26
C PHE A 351 -29.79 10.29 3.66
N LYS A 352 -29.39 9.10 4.14
CA LYS A 352 -30.36 8.08 4.61
C LYS A 352 -31.10 8.56 5.86
N TYR A 353 -30.40 9.17 6.82
CA TYR A 353 -31.00 9.71 8.03
C TYR A 353 -32.05 10.80 7.73
N THR A 354 -31.69 11.78 6.90
CA THR A 354 -32.61 12.89 6.56
C THR A 354 -33.78 12.41 5.71
N LYS A 355 -33.57 11.45 4.79
CA LYS A 355 -34.65 10.84 4.02
C LYS A 355 -35.65 10.13 4.94
N LYS A 356 -35.17 9.41 5.97
CA LYS A 356 -36.05 8.74 6.96
C LYS A 356 -36.79 9.75 7.83
N LYS A 357 -36.15 10.87 8.24
CA LYS A 357 -36.71 11.84 9.19
C LYS A 357 -37.61 12.89 8.52
N TYR A 358 -37.26 13.33 7.31
CA TYR A 358 -37.93 14.46 6.65
C TYR A 358 -38.60 14.09 5.32
N GLY A 359 -38.53 12.81 4.89
CA GLY A 359 -39.05 12.36 3.60
C GLY A 359 -38.11 12.65 2.44
N GLU A 360 -37.22 13.63 2.57
CA GLU A 360 -36.27 14.05 1.53
C GLU A 360 -34.83 13.86 2.00
N GLY A 361 -33.97 13.31 1.11
CA GLY A 361 -32.55 13.14 1.38
C GLY A 361 -31.78 14.45 1.20
N ARG A 362 -31.12 14.93 2.26
CA ARG A 362 -30.25 16.13 2.20
C ARG A 362 -28.80 15.73 2.06
N ARG A 363 -28.02 16.58 1.39
CA ARG A 363 -26.58 16.34 1.17
C ARG A 363 -25.73 17.24 2.07
N VAL A 364 -24.63 16.69 2.62
CA VAL A 364 -23.60 17.45 3.34
C VAL A 364 -22.63 18.07 2.33
N PHE A 365 -22.15 17.25 1.40
CA PHE A 365 -21.25 17.66 0.32
C PHE A 365 -22.06 17.82 -0.98
N LEU A 366 -21.62 18.69 -1.87
CA LEU A 366 -22.23 18.83 -3.21
C LEU A 366 -22.23 17.49 -3.97
N MET A 367 -21.12 16.74 -3.81
CA MET A 367 -20.93 15.39 -4.30
C MET A 367 -19.90 14.68 -3.44
N SER A 368 -19.92 13.36 -3.33
CA SER A 368 -18.89 12.53 -2.70
C SER A 368 -18.42 11.47 -3.70
N PRO A 369 -17.15 11.06 -3.63
CA PRO A 369 -16.07 11.44 -2.70
C PRO A 369 -15.65 12.91 -2.76
N LEU A 370 -14.73 13.34 -1.87
CA LEU A 370 -14.39 14.74 -1.62
C LEU A 370 -13.80 15.47 -2.85
N HIS A 371 -13.02 14.78 -3.68
CA HIS A 371 -12.49 15.36 -4.93
C HIS A 371 -13.61 15.82 -5.87
N HIS A 372 -14.72 15.09 -5.98
CA HIS A 372 -15.89 15.49 -6.77
C HIS A 372 -16.62 16.70 -6.18
N HIS A 373 -16.58 16.90 -4.84
CA HIS A 373 -17.10 18.12 -4.23
C HIS A 373 -16.36 19.34 -4.73
N TYR A 374 -15.03 19.28 -4.84
CA TYR A 374 -14.22 20.38 -5.37
C TYR A 374 -14.42 20.60 -6.88
N GLN A 375 -14.60 19.52 -7.67
CA GLN A 375 -14.98 19.66 -9.08
C GLN A 375 -16.33 20.40 -9.23
N LYS A 376 -17.32 20.04 -8.40
CA LYS A 376 -18.63 20.74 -8.40
C LYS A 376 -18.55 22.20 -7.93
N LYS A 377 -17.49 22.58 -7.22
CA LYS A 377 -17.16 23.98 -6.89
C LYS A 377 -16.46 24.74 -8.04
N GLY A 378 -16.23 24.10 -9.19
CA GLY A 378 -15.58 24.72 -10.35
C GLY A 378 -14.04 24.69 -10.29
N TYR A 379 -13.42 23.90 -9.41
CA TYR A 379 -11.96 23.73 -9.45
C TYR A 379 -11.55 22.79 -10.57
N HIS A 380 -10.56 23.20 -11.35
CA HIS A 380 -9.96 22.36 -12.38
C HIS A 380 -9.27 21.14 -11.76
N GLU A 381 -9.38 19.99 -12.44
CA GLU A 381 -8.93 18.69 -11.94
C GLU A 381 -7.45 18.68 -11.53
N SER A 382 -6.55 19.20 -12.38
CA SER A 382 -5.12 19.28 -12.06
C SER A 382 -4.83 20.10 -10.80
N LYS A 383 -5.61 21.16 -10.52
CA LYS A 383 -5.49 21.97 -9.31
C LYS A 383 -5.91 21.19 -8.06
N ILE A 384 -6.95 20.36 -8.17
CA ILE A 384 -7.40 19.50 -7.07
C ILE A 384 -6.28 18.49 -6.77
N VAL A 385 -5.80 17.76 -7.78
CA VAL A 385 -4.76 16.74 -7.65
C VAL A 385 -3.49 17.30 -7.00
N THR A 386 -2.98 18.42 -7.51
CA THR A 386 -1.79 19.07 -6.94
C THR A 386 -1.97 19.42 -5.47
N ARG A 387 -3.14 19.94 -5.07
CA ARG A 387 -3.43 20.26 -3.67
C ARG A 387 -3.48 19.03 -2.79
N PHE A 388 -4.08 17.94 -3.27
CA PHE A 388 -4.10 16.68 -2.54
C PHE A 388 -2.68 16.10 -2.41
N TRP A 389 -1.82 16.21 -3.44
CA TRP A 389 -0.41 15.81 -3.32
C TRP A 389 0.33 16.63 -2.26
N ILE A 390 0.12 17.96 -2.23
CA ILE A 390 0.74 18.82 -1.21
C ILE A 390 0.31 18.37 0.20
N VAL A 391 -0.99 18.13 0.40
CA VAL A 391 -1.50 17.60 1.68
C VAL A 391 -0.90 16.23 1.97
N GLY A 392 -0.81 15.34 0.97
CA GLY A 392 -0.16 14.03 1.12
C GLY A 392 1.30 14.14 1.55
N ILE A 393 2.08 15.07 0.98
CA ILE A 393 3.46 15.34 1.38
C ILE A 393 3.53 15.85 2.82
N LEU A 394 2.63 16.76 3.23
CA LEU A 394 2.57 17.23 4.61
C LEU A 394 2.27 16.10 5.59
N LEU A 395 1.32 15.22 5.26
CA LEU A 395 1.00 14.05 6.08
C LEU A 395 2.16 13.05 6.14
N ALA A 396 2.90 12.87 5.05
CA ALA A 396 4.11 12.05 5.00
C ALA A 396 5.20 12.61 5.91
N ILE A 397 5.49 13.91 5.84
CA ILE A 397 6.46 14.58 6.72
C ILE A 397 6.01 14.46 8.18
N PHE A 398 4.73 14.71 8.46
CA PHE A 398 4.18 14.58 9.80
C PHE A 398 4.31 13.16 10.35
N SER A 399 4.11 12.15 9.50
CA SER A 399 4.32 10.74 9.84
C SER A 399 5.78 10.43 10.15
N LEU A 400 6.74 11.00 9.40
CA LEU A 400 8.17 10.85 9.68
C LEU A 400 8.56 11.52 10.99
N VAL A 401 8.07 12.74 11.23
CA VAL A 401 8.35 13.50 12.47
C VAL A 401 7.76 12.79 13.68
N SER A 402 6.59 12.16 13.55
CA SER A 402 5.93 11.45 14.66
C SER A 402 6.79 10.35 15.29
N LEU A 403 7.73 9.79 14.53
CA LEU A 403 8.68 8.79 15.05
C LEU A 403 9.70 9.38 16.05
N LYS A 404 9.97 10.69 15.98
CA LYS A 404 10.91 11.39 16.86
C LYS A 404 10.24 12.13 18.01
N LEU A 405 8.92 12.29 18.00
CA LEU A 405 8.15 12.90 19.09
C LEU A 405 7.92 11.89 20.22
N ARG A 406 9.02 11.51 20.90
CA ARG A 406 9.04 10.51 21.97
C ARG A 406 9.50 11.10 23.29
#